data_3b955dbd6a33b76b3c0d8e15e0fea40c
#
_entry.id   3b955dbd6a33b76b3c0d8e15e0fea40c
#
_cell.length_a   1.000
_cell.length_b   1.000
_cell.length_c   1.000
_cell.angle_alpha   90.00
_cell.angle_beta   90.00
_cell.angle_gamma   90.00
#
_symmetry.space_group_name_H-M   'P 1'
#
loop_
_entity.id
_entity.type
_entity.pdbx_description
1 polymer ?
#
loop_
_entity_poly.entity_id
_entity_poly.type
_entity_poly.pdbx_seq_one_letter_code
_entity_poly.pdbx_strand_id
1 'polypeptide(L)'
;MASWRDNIRQVEPYVPGEQPKNTNVIKLNTNENPYGPSPRVKAVQDNEDLLRLYPDPTASVLVDALAEYHGVDASQVFVGVGSDDVLAMSFLTFFNSDKPILFPDITYSFYDVWAELFRIPYKQMPLDENFRLKIDDYKGENGGIVFPNPNAPTGIYESLDHVEEIIKNNPDVIVIVDEAYIDFGGETALPLIDKYDNLVVVRTFSKSRSMAGLRIGYAISNSELIKALNDVKYSYNSYTMNRPSLVLGVESIHDDAYFREKVGQIIATRERFVKEIAELGFTCLPSSANFVFATHESIPAKEIFAAAKENNIYVRYFDKPRIDNYLRISIGTDAEMDAFVAFLKGYVETCLLYTSPSPR
;
A
#
# COMPACT_ATOMS: atom_id res chain seq x y z
N MET A 1 14.83 -15.37 40.11
CA MET A 1 15.90 -14.92 39.22
C MET A 1 15.26 -14.69 37.84
N ALA A 2 15.41 -13.49 37.27
CA ALA A 2 14.90 -13.21 35.93
C ALA A 2 15.60 -14.12 34.92
N SER A 3 14.82 -14.78 34.07
CA SER A 3 15.34 -15.64 33.02
C SER A 3 15.69 -14.79 31.79
N TRP A 4 16.62 -15.25 30.94
CA TRP A 4 16.87 -14.62 29.66
C TRP A 4 15.58 -14.59 28.78
N ARG A 5 14.63 -15.48 29.03
CA ARG A 5 13.32 -15.52 28.36
C ARG A 5 12.48 -14.26 28.62
N ASP A 6 12.64 -13.67 29.83
CA ASP A 6 11.92 -12.45 30.21
C ASP A 6 12.46 -11.21 29.46
N ASN A 7 13.67 -11.33 28.87
CA ASN A 7 14.33 -10.29 28.10
C ASN A 7 14.12 -10.41 26.57
N ILE A 8 13.38 -11.45 26.11
CA ILE A 8 13.01 -11.55 24.70
C ILE A 8 11.88 -10.57 24.42
N ARG A 9 12.03 -9.75 23.35
CA ARG A 9 10.98 -8.84 22.93
C ARG A 9 9.74 -9.64 22.51
N GLN A 10 8.62 -9.36 23.13
CA GLN A 10 7.32 -9.90 22.75
C GLN A 10 6.63 -8.91 21.81
N VAL A 11 6.22 -9.38 20.66
CA VAL A 11 5.47 -8.62 19.64
C VAL A 11 4.43 -9.53 19.01
N GLU A 12 3.30 -8.96 18.61
CA GLU A 12 2.34 -9.63 17.73
C GLU A 12 2.69 -9.29 16.28
N PRO A 13 3.14 -10.29 15.47
CA PRO A 13 3.62 -10.00 14.14
C PRO A 13 2.47 -9.74 13.17
N TYR A 14 2.74 -8.98 12.13
CA TYR A 14 1.86 -8.83 10.98
C TYR A 14 1.53 -10.18 10.33
N VAL A 15 0.25 -10.39 10.00
CA VAL A 15 -0.21 -11.58 9.28
C VAL A 15 -0.37 -11.26 7.79
N PRO A 16 0.55 -11.75 6.94
CA PRO A 16 0.48 -11.48 5.51
C PRO A 16 -0.74 -12.14 4.86
N GLY A 17 -1.11 -11.65 3.67
CA GLY A 17 -2.09 -12.32 2.83
C GLY A 17 -1.63 -13.73 2.44
N GLU A 18 -2.58 -14.65 2.30
CA GLU A 18 -2.29 -16.03 1.89
C GLU A 18 -1.53 -16.05 0.54
N GLN A 19 -0.49 -16.87 0.49
CA GLN A 19 0.29 -17.14 -0.71
C GLN A 19 -0.03 -18.56 -1.18
N PRO A 20 -0.90 -18.74 -2.21
CA PRO A 20 -1.24 -20.05 -2.72
C PRO A 20 0.00 -20.73 -3.31
N LYS A 21 0.19 -22.01 -3.00
CA LYS A 21 1.28 -22.82 -3.56
C LYS A 21 0.92 -23.40 -4.94
N ASN A 22 -0.37 -23.48 -5.24
CA ASN A 22 -0.87 -23.91 -6.53
C ASN A 22 -0.67 -22.82 -7.56
N THR A 23 -0.22 -23.17 -8.76
CA THR A 23 0.05 -22.22 -9.87
C THR A 23 -1.19 -21.97 -10.74
N ASN A 24 -2.21 -22.82 -10.65
CA ASN A 24 -3.46 -22.65 -11.41
C ASN A 24 -4.53 -21.95 -10.56
N VAL A 25 -4.25 -20.69 -10.23
CA VAL A 25 -5.13 -19.87 -9.38
C VAL A 25 -5.31 -18.48 -9.96
N ILE A 26 -6.44 -17.86 -9.67
CA ILE A 26 -6.69 -16.43 -9.87
C ILE A 26 -6.36 -15.72 -8.55
N LYS A 27 -5.26 -14.97 -8.52
CA LYS A 27 -4.71 -14.37 -7.30
C LYS A 27 -5.04 -12.87 -7.21
N LEU A 28 -6.09 -12.55 -6.46
CA LEU A 28 -6.62 -11.19 -6.31
C LEU A 28 -6.61 -10.72 -4.83
N ASN A 29 -5.63 -11.14 -4.03
CA ASN A 29 -5.64 -10.93 -2.58
C ASN A 29 -4.54 -10.04 -2.01
N THR A 30 -3.47 -9.74 -2.75
CA THR A 30 -2.29 -9.01 -2.24
C THR A 30 -1.96 -7.74 -3.02
N ASN A 31 -2.87 -7.28 -3.87
CA ASN A 31 -2.75 -6.04 -4.63
C ASN A 31 -1.48 -6.00 -5.51
N GLU A 32 -1.10 -7.15 -6.04
CA GLU A 32 -0.03 -7.23 -7.03
C GLU A 32 -0.51 -6.69 -8.38
N ASN A 33 0.41 -6.20 -9.18
CA ASN A 33 0.12 -5.79 -10.54
C ASN A 33 -0.01 -7.06 -11.41
N PRO A 34 -1.10 -7.23 -12.17
CA PRO A 34 -1.29 -8.43 -13.00
C PRO A 34 -0.37 -8.47 -14.23
N TYR A 35 0.19 -7.33 -14.61
CA TYR A 35 1.14 -7.24 -15.71
C TYR A 35 2.57 -7.36 -15.18
N GLY A 36 3.45 -7.98 -15.96
CA GLY A 36 4.86 -8.10 -15.61
C GLY A 36 5.59 -6.75 -15.67
N PRO A 37 6.85 -6.69 -15.20
CA PRO A 37 7.67 -5.49 -15.31
C PRO A 37 7.93 -5.11 -16.76
N SER A 38 8.40 -3.87 -16.98
CA SER A 38 8.57 -3.29 -18.31
C SER A 38 9.54 -4.09 -19.18
N PRO A 39 9.42 -3.98 -20.52
CA PRO A 39 10.40 -4.59 -21.46
C PRO A 39 11.83 -4.16 -21.19
N ARG A 40 12.07 -2.91 -20.80
CA ARG A 40 13.41 -2.42 -20.44
C ARG A 40 13.97 -3.18 -19.25
N VAL A 41 13.18 -3.40 -18.21
CA VAL A 41 13.58 -4.21 -17.05
C VAL A 41 13.92 -5.64 -17.45
N LYS A 42 13.12 -6.26 -18.32
CA LYS A 42 13.35 -7.63 -18.82
C LYS A 42 14.60 -7.75 -19.70
N ALA A 43 15.01 -6.67 -20.34
CA ALA A 43 16.17 -6.65 -21.24
C ALA A 43 17.51 -6.43 -20.51
N VAL A 44 17.49 -6.12 -19.23
CA VAL A 44 18.71 -5.89 -18.45
C VAL A 44 19.56 -7.15 -18.39
N GLN A 45 20.82 -7.01 -18.79
CA GLN A 45 21.87 -8.01 -18.58
C GLN A 45 22.83 -7.45 -17.53
N ASP A 46 22.70 -7.90 -16.29
CA ASP A 46 23.63 -7.49 -15.23
C ASP A 46 24.86 -8.39 -15.19
N ASN A 47 25.98 -7.83 -14.76
CA ASN A 47 27.22 -8.59 -14.60
C ASN A 47 27.18 -9.31 -13.24
N GLU A 48 26.94 -10.63 -13.27
CA GLU A 48 26.88 -11.49 -12.08
C GLU A 48 28.17 -11.48 -11.26
N ASP A 49 29.33 -11.25 -11.87
CA ASP A 49 30.61 -11.15 -11.15
C ASP A 49 30.61 -9.98 -10.13
N LEU A 50 29.78 -8.97 -10.34
CA LEU A 50 29.65 -7.84 -9.43
C LEU A 50 28.85 -8.15 -8.16
N LEU A 51 28.15 -9.30 -8.11
CA LEU A 51 27.43 -9.74 -6.89
C LEU A 51 28.39 -10.04 -5.72
N ARG A 52 29.68 -10.23 -5.98
CA ARG A 52 30.72 -10.37 -4.94
C ARG A 52 31.05 -9.06 -4.21
N LEU A 53 30.60 -7.92 -4.74
CA LEU A 53 30.85 -6.59 -4.18
C LEU A 53 29.62 -6.09 -3.45
N TYR A 54 29.82 -5.34 -2.36
CA TYR A 54 28.73 -4.59 -1.76
C TYR A 54 28.15 -3.59 -2.76
N PRO A 55 26.83 -3.39 -2.77
CA PRO A 55 26.19 -2.35 -3.56
C PRO A 55 26.55 -0.96 -3.05
N ASP A 56 26.26 0.07 -3.83
CA ASP A 56 26.37 1.45 -3.38
C ASP A 56 25.42 1.71 -2.16
N PRO A 57 25.96 2.04 -0.98
CA PRO A 57 25.14 2.28 0.21
C PRO A 57 24.22 3.50 0.08
N THR A 58 24.56 4.45 -0.80
CA THR A 58 23.75 5.64 -1.06
C THR A 58 22.65 5.39 -2.08
N ALA A 59 22.68 4.24 -2.78
CA ALA A 59 21.76 3.92 -3.87
C ALA A 59 21.70 5.03 -4.96
N SER A 60 22.82 5.72 -5.20
CA SER A 60 22.88 6.97 -5.94
C SER A 60 22.22 6.88 -7.31
N VAL A 61 22.46 5.81 -8.08
CA VAL A 61 21.86 5.66 -9.42
C VAL A 61 20.33 5.66 -9.40
N LEU A 62 19.72 5.08 -8.36
CA LEU A 62 18.26 5.05 -8.22
C LEU A 62 17.73 6.35 -7.62
N VAL A 63 18.46 6.93 -6.67
CA VAL A 63 18.13 8.24 -6.08
C VAL A 63 18.12 9.32 -7.17
N ASP A 64 19.16 9.37 -8.02
CA ASP A 64 19.26 10.34 -9.12
C ASP A 64 18.12 10.16 -10.15
N ALA A 65 17.82 8.91 -10.54
CA ALA A 65 16.72 8.63 -11.47
C ALA A 65 15.35 9.02 -10.89
N LEU A 66 15.11 8.80 -9.59
CA LEU A 66 13.88 9.21 -8.91
C LEU A 66 13.80 10.73 -8.78
N ALA A 67 14.91 11.39 -8.44
CA ALA A 67 14.99 12.85 -8.34
C ALA A 67 14.66 13.52 -9.68
N GLU A 68 15.27 13.04 -10.78
CA GLU A 68 14.97 13.51 -12.13
C GLU A 68 13.50 13.28 -12.51
N TYR A 69 12.97 12.07 -12.24
CA TYR A 69 11.58 11.70 -12.55
C TYR A 69 10.56 12.58 -11.84
N HIS A 70 10.81 12.92 -10.58
CA HIS A 70 9.91 13.75 -9.77
C HIS A 70 10.22 15.25 -9.84
N GLY A 71 11.33 15.66 -10.47
CA GLY A 71 11.74 17.06 -10.56
C GLY A 71 12.17 17.66 -9.22
N VAL A 72 12.81 16.86 -8.36
CA VAL A 72 13.33 17.28 -7.05
C VAL A 72 14.85 17.08 -6.97
N ASP A 73 15.50 17.61 -5.93
CA ASP A 73 16.91 17.35 -5.69
C ASP A 73 17.15 15.93 -5.16
N ALA A 74 18.29 15.32 -5.51
CA ALA A 74 18.71 14.03 -4.99
C ALA A 74 18.74 13.98 -3.44
N SER A 75 19.06 15.09 -2.79
CA SER A 75 19.02 15.24 -1.34
C SER A 75 17.61 15.16 -0.72
N GLN A 76 16.58 15.21 -1.55
CA GLN A 76 15.16 15.09 -1.15
C GLN A 76 14.61 13.68 -1.31
N VAL A 77 15.43 12.71 -1.73
CA VAL A 77 15.00 11.32 -2.00
C VAL A 77 15.70 10.35 -1.06
N PHE A 78 14.92 9.51 -0.40
CA PHE A 78 15.37 8.36 0.41
C PHE A 78 14.91 7.06 -0.23
N VAL A 79 15.76 6.04 -0.30
CA VAL A 79 15.42 4.72 -0.87
C VAL A 79 15.62 3.63 0.18
N GLY A 80 14.64 2.71 0.26
CA GLY A 80 14.65 1.55 1.16
C GLY A 80 14.11 0.27 0.53
N VAL A 81 14.15 -0.82 1.29
CA VAL A 81 13.78 -2.18 0.84
C VAL A 81 12.26 -2.38 0.87
N GLY A 82 11.56 -1.70 -0.02
CA GLY A 82 10.10 -1.58 -0.05
C GLY A 82 9.60 -0.45 0.84
N SER A 83 8.35 -0.03 0.62
CA SER A 83 7.73 1.00 1.46
C SER A 83 7.60 0.60 2.93
N ASP A 84 7.55 -0.70 3.23
CA ASP A 84 7.54 -1.20 4.61
C ASP A 84 8.82 -0.79 5.37
N ASP A 85 9.99 -0.94 4.73
CA ASP A 85 11.27 -0.49 5.29
C ASP A 85 11.32 1.03 5.44
N VAL A 86 10.88 1.76 4.40
CA VAL A 86 10.83 3.24 4.41
C VAL A 86 9.93 3.76 5.53
N LEU A 87 8.75 3.17 5.71
CA LEU A 87 7.82 3.53 6.76
C LEU A 87 8.36 3.16 8.15
N ALA A 88 8.90 1.94 8.31
CA ALA A 88 9.52 1.52 9.57
C ALA A 88 10.68 2.44 9.98
N MET A 89 11.56 2.80 9.02
CA MET A 89 12.63 3.78 9.25
C MET A 89 12.07 5.16 9.60
N SER A 90 10.98 5.58 8.96
CA SER A 90 10.31 6.86 9.28
C SER A 90 9.74 6.86 10.70
N PHE A 91 9.09 5.77 11.13
CA PHE A 91 8.62 5.62 12.51
C PHE A 91 9.76 5.71 13.51
N LEU A 92 10.85 4.99 13.26
CA LEU A 92 12.03 4.99 14.12
C LEU A 92 12.73 6.35 14.17
N THR A 93 12.71 7.09 13.06
CA THR A 93 13.40 8.39 12.94
C THR A 93 12.59 9.52 13.58
N PHE A 94 11.28 9.58 13.33
CA PHE A 94 10.48 10.78 13.59
C PHE A 94 9.56 10.69 14.82
N PHE A 95 9.16 9.49 15.24
CA PHE A 95 8.16 9.32 16.28
C PHE A 95 8.77 8.95 17.62
N ASN A 96 9.54 9.86 18.20
CA ASN A 96 10.33 9.64 19.41
C ASN A 96 9.84 10.44 20.64
N SER A 97 8.64 11.04 20.56
CA SER A 97 8.06 11.76 21.70
C SER A 97 7.18 10.82 22.55
N ASP A 98 6.85 11.28 23.77
CA ASP A 98 5.91 10.58 24.66
C ASP A 98 4.43 10.76 24.24
N LYS A 99 4.16 11.57 23.21
CA LYS A 99 2.83 11.83 22.69
C LYS A 99 2.42 10.75 21.68
N PRO A 100 1.14 10.33 21.67
CA PRO A 100 0.69 9.33 20.73
C PRO A 100 0.72 9.82 19.28
N ILE A 101 1.22 8.99 18.36
CA ILE A 101 1.00 9.20 16.94
C ILE A 101 -0.44 8.84 16.57
N LEU A 102 -0.96 9.48 15.52
CA LEU A 102 -2.32 9.28 15.05
C LEU A 102 -2.34 8.60 13.67
N PHE A 103 -3.21 7.61 13.51
CA PHE A 103 -3.51 7.00 12.22
C PHE A 103 -4.94 6.41 12.21
N PRO A 104 -5.53 6.16 11.02
CA PRO A 104 -6.91 5.65 10.94
C PRO A 104 -7.06 4.27 11.59
N ASP A 105 -8.24 3.96 12.13
CA ASP A 105 -8.57 2.67 12.73
C ASP A 105 -8.70 1.54 11.68
N ILE A 106 -9.15 1.89 10.48
CA ILE A 106 -9.25 0.98 9.33
C ILE A 106 -8.27 1.44 8.26
N THR A 107 -7.06 0.89 8.32
CA THR A 107 -5.93 1.31 7.50
C THR A 107 -4.92 0.18 7.28
N TYR A 108 -3.73 0.50 6.78
CA TYR A 108 -2.64 -0.45 6.60
C TYR A 108 -2.20 -1.03 7.95
N SER A 109 -2.36 -2.33 8.08
CA SER A 109 -2.23 -3.05 9.36
C SER A 109 -0.78 -3.27 9.83
N PHE A 110 0.18 -2.51 9.33
CA PHE A 110 1.54 -2.47 9.86
C PHE A 110 1.79 -1.27 10.78
N TYR A 111 0.95 -0.25 10.76
CA TYR A 111 1.22 0.95 11.55
C TYR A 111 1.21 0.68 13.06
N ASP A 112 0.25 -0.08 13.55
CA ASP A 112 0.21 -0.54 14.94
C ASP A 112 1.35 -1.51 15.26
N VAL A 113 1.69 -2.42 14.34
CA VAL A 113 2.81 -3.37 14.51
C VAL A 113 4.14 -2.63 14.69
N TRP A 114 4.42 -1.61 13.88
CA TRP A 114 5.64 -0.81 14.05
C TRP A 114 5.61 0.05 15.31
N ALA A 115 4.45 0.65 15.64
CA ALA A 115 4.30 1.44 16.84
C ALA A 115 4.60 0.58 18.10
N GLU A 116 4.07 -0.64 18.17
CA GLU A 116 4.35 -1.57 19.26
C GLU A 116 5.80 -2.07 19.25
N LEU A 117 6.34 -2.43 18.08
CA LEU A 117 7.73 -2.89 17.94
C LEU A 117 8.71 -1.84 18.46
N PHE A 118 8.49 -0.58 18.14
CA PHE A 118 9.37 0.53 18.54
C PHE A 118 8.95 1.20 19.85
N ARG A 119 7.84 0.74 20.48
CA ARG A 119 7.29 1.30 21.72
C ARG A 119 6.88 2.76 21.58
N ILE A 120 6.32 3.10 20.43
CA ILE A 120 5.77 4.41 20.13
C ILE A 120 4.31 4.43 20.61
N PRO A 121 3.89 5.36 21.47
CA PRO A 121 2.49 5.50 21.83
C PRO A 121 1.67 5.89 20.59
N TYR A 122 0.47 5.30 20.46
CA TYR A 122 -0.38 5.58 19.30
C TYR A 122 -1.87 5.64 19.69
N LYS A 123 -2.64 6.27 18.84
CA LYS A 123 -4.09 6.31 18.90
C LYS A 123 -4.67 6.10 17.51
N GLN A 124 -5.56 5.13 17.39
CA GLN A 124 -6.33 4.89 16.17
C GLN A 124 -7.52 5.84 16.11
N MET A 125 -7.63 6.58 15.00
CA MET A 125 -8.67 7.58 14.78
C MET A 125 -9.80 6.97 13.95
N PRO A 126 -11.05 6.91 14.46
CA PRO A 126 -12.15 6.28 13.73
C PRO A 126 -12.44 7.01 12.42
N LEU A 127 -12.47 6.28 11.31
CA LEU A 127 -13.04 6.78 10.06
C LEU A 127 -14.55 7.05 10.24
N ASP A 128 -15.10 7.95 9.44
CA ASP A 128 -16.54 8.21 9.43
C ASP A 128 -17.35 7.01 8.89
N GLU A 129 -18.67 7.15 8.73
CA GLU A 129 -19.55 6.11 8.21
C GLU A 129 -19.28 5.79 6.73
N ASN A 130 -18.65 6.70 5.99
CA ASN A 130 -18.23 6.53 4.59
C ASN A 130 -16.76 6.13 4.45
N PHE A 131 -16.11 5.73 5.54
CA PHE A 131 -14.68 5.36 5.61
C PHE A 131 -13.72 6.48 5.22
N ARG A 132 -14.08 7.75 5.45
CA ARG A 132 -13.23 8.93 5.23
C ARG A 132 -12.56 9.39 6.51
N LEU A 133 -11.44 10.09 6.36
CA LEU A 133 -10.77 10.77 7.45
C LEU A 133 -11.66 11.91 7.99
N LYS A 134 -11.83 11.95 9.30
CA LYS A 134 -12.42 13.09 10.01
C LYS A 134 -11.29 14.05 10.39
N ILE A 135 -11.08 15.08 9.58
CA ILE A 135 -9.92 15.98 9.69
C ILE A 135 -9.83 16.62 11.09
N ASP A 136 -10.96 16.94 11.69
CA ASP A 136 -11.01 17.53 13.03
C ASP A 136 -10.44 16.62 14.13
N ASP A 137 -10.48 15.29 13.93
CA ASP A 137 -9.90 14.33 14.87
C ASP A 137 -8.36 14.34 14.86
N TYR A 138 -7.75 14.93 13.84
CA TYR A 138 -6.29 15.08 13.69
C TYR A 138 -5.79 16.46 14.15
N LYS A 139 -6.67 17.31 14.67
CA LYS A 139 -6.32 18.58 15.30
C LYS A 139 -6.03 18.35 16.78
N GLY A 140 -4.97 18.93 17.27
CA GLY A 140 -4.61 18.84 18.67
C GLY A 140 -3.25 18.19 18.90
N GLU A 141 -2.90 18.06 20.18
CA GLU A 141 -1.57 17.60 20.57
C GLU A 141 -1.38 16.11 20.24
N ASN A 142 -0.33 15.82 19.45
CA ASN A 142 0.02 14.46 19.06
C ASN A 142 1.54 14.31 18.83
N GLY A 143 2.02 13.09 18.61
CA GLY A 143 3.43 12.78 18.37
C GLY A 143 3.81 12.64 16.91
N GLY A 144 2.84 12.77 16.00
CA GLY A 144 2.97 12.60 14.56
C GLY A 144 1.75 11.97 13.95
N ILE A 145 1.65 12.02 12.62
CA ILE A 145 0.49 11.50 11.88
C ILE A 145 0.99 10.65 10.72
N VAL A 146 0.31 9.53 10.48
CA VAL A 146 0.53 8.70 9.29
C VAL A 146 -0.80 8.19 8.75
N PHE A 147 -1.01 8.30 7.45
CA PHE A 147 -2.17 7.73 6.76
C PHE A 147 -1.86 7.42 5.31
N PRO A 148 -2.49 6.36 4.74
CA PRO A 148 -2.37 6.06 3.32
C PRO A 148 -3.32 6.95 2.51
N ASN A 149 -2.88 7.39 1.35
CA ASN A 149 -3.73 8.07 0.40
C ASN A 149 -3.40 7.65 -1.05
N PRO A 150 -4.22 6.83 -1.69
CA PRO A 150 -5.49 6.22 -1.25
C PRO A 150 -5.35 5.22 -0.09
N ASN A 151 -6.38 5.14 0.77
CA ASN A 151 -6.37 4.24 1.93
C ASN A 151 -6.48 2.77 1.53
N ALA A 152 -5.85 1.89 2.26
CA ALA A 152 -6.04 0.45 2.19
C ALA A 152 -6.56 -0.06 3.55
N PRO A 153 -7.66 -0.84 3.60
CA PRO A 153 -8.25 -1.64 2.51
C PRO A 153 -9.38 -0.96 1.72
N THR A 154 -9.77 0.26 2.01
CA THR A 154 -10.99 0.88 1.47
C THR A 154 -10.86 1.34 0.01
N GLY A 155 -9.66 1.73 -0.43
CA GLY A 155 -9.40 2.31 -1.75
C GLY A 155 -9.72 3.80 -1.84
N ILE A 156 -10.26 4.40 -0.79
CA ILE A 156 -10.72 5.79 -0.78
C ILE A 156 -9.54 6.75 -0.84
N TYR A 157 -9.66 7.73 -1.71
CA TYR A 157 -8.75 8.85 -1.87
C TYR A 157 -9.30 10.09 -1.16
N GLU A 158 -8.49 10.71 -0.33
CA GLU A 158 -8.76 12.03 0.23
C GLU A 158 -8.17 13.13 -0.66
N SER A 159 -8.93 14.20 -0.87
CA SER A 159 -8.49 15.32 -1.71
C SER A 159 -7.20 15.95 -1.18
N LEU A 160 -6.43 16.55 -2.10
CA LEU A 160 -5.19 17.24 -1.72
C LEU A 160 -5.46 18.37 -0.71
N ASP A 161 -6.61 19.04 -0.80
CA ASP A 161 -7.01 20.07 0.17
C ASP A 161 -7.19 19.48 1.58
N HIS A 162 -7.77 18.29 1.70
CA HIS A 162 -7.91 17.60 2.99
C HIS A 162 -6.54 17.18 3.56
N VAL A 163 -5.67 16.64 2.70
CA VAL A 163 -4.30 16.30 3.08
C VAL A 163 -3.55 17.55 3.57
N GLU A 164 -3.64 18.65 2.82
CA GLU A 164 -3.01 19.92 3.18
C GLU A 164 -3.55 20.48 4.49
N GLU A 165 -4.87 20.37 4.74
CA GLU A 165 -5.46 20.83 6.01
C GLU A 165 -4.90 20.05 7.21
N ILE A 166 -4.71 18.74 7.10
CA ILE A 166 -4.08 17.92 8.15
C ILE A 166 -2.63 18.41 8.41
N ILE A 167 -1.84 18.59 7.36
CA ILE A 167 -0.44 19.03 7.47
C ILE A 167 -0.38 20.42 8.14
N LYS A 168 -1.16 21.36 7.66
CA LYS A 168 -1.22 22.74 8.13
C LYS A 168 -1.63 22.87 9.60
N ASN A 169 -2.52 22.00 10.05
CA ASN A 169 -2.99 22.00 11.45
C ASN A 169 -2.00 21.31 12.42
N ASN A 170 -0.92 20.73 11.92
CA ASN A 170 0.06 19.98 12.71
C ASN A 170 1.52 20.39 12.39
N PRO A 171 1.86 21.69 12.45
CA PRO A 171 3.15 22.20 11.97
C PRO A 171 4.36 21.73 12.80
N ASP A 172 4.13 21.30 14.04
CA ASP A 172 5.19 20.93 15.00
C ASP A 172 5.48 19.42 15.04
N VAL A 173 4.81 18.62 14.19
CA VAL A 173 5.00 17.17 14.13
C VAL A 173 5.07 16.70 12.68
N ILE A 174 5.72 15.57 12.46
CA ILE A 174 5.83 14.97 11.12
C ILE A 174 4.49 14.35 10.69
N VAL A 175 4.10 14.63 9.46
CA VAL A 175 2.97 14.02 8.77
C VAL A 175 3.52 13.14 7.64
N ILE A 176 3.23 11.84 7.69
CA ILE A 176 3.61 10.88 6.66
C ILE A 176 2.38 10.55 5.83
N VAL A 177 2.44 10.79 4.52
CA VAL A 177 1.43 10.38 3.55
C VAL A 177 1.96 9.18 2.77
N ASP A 178 1.32 8.01 2.98
CA ASP A 178 1.68 6.77 2.31
C ASP A 178 0.91 6.68 0.98
N GLU A 179 1.62 6.97 -0.10
CA GLU A 179 1.10 6.99 -1.47
C GLU A 179 1.34 5.68 -2.24
N ALA A 180 1.28 4.54 -1.58
CA ALA A 180 1.50 3.25 -2.23
C ALA A 180 0.57 2.97 -3.43
N TYR A 181 -0.58 3.61 -3.51
CA TYR A 181 -1.59 3.41 -4.55
C TYR A 181 -1.90 4.66 -5.39
N ILE A 182 -1.25 5.79 -5.15
CA ILE A 182 -1.60 7.08 -5.76
C ILE A 182 -1.60 7.06 -7.30
N ASP A 183 -0.77 6.24 -7.90
CA ASP A 183 -0.66 6.13 -9.37
C ASP A 183 -1.93 5.60 -10.04
N PHE A 184 -2.86 4.99 -9.28
CA PHE A 184 -4.13 4.46 -9.79
C PHE A 184 -5.30 5.43 -9.69
N GLY A 185 -5.07 6.65 -9.21
CA GLY A 185 -6.03 7.75 -9.14
C GLY A 185 -5.77 8.70 -7.99
N GLY A 186 -6.10 9.96 -8.19
CA GLY A 186 -5.87 11.02 -7.24
C GLY A 186 -4.65 11.89 -7.55
N GLU A 187 -4.47 12.94 -6.77
CA GLU A 187 -3.36 13.88 -6.86
C GLU A 187 -2.37 13.60 -5.73
N THR A 188 -1.09 13.61 -6.08
CA THR A 188 -0.01 13.39 -5.12
C THR A 188 0.20 14.59 -4.20
N ALA A 189 0.59 14.34 -2.96
CA ALA A 189 1.01 15.37 -2.01
C ALA A 189 2.42 15.91 -2.27
N LEU A 190 3.16 15.40 -3.26
CA LEU A 190 4.53 15.83 -3.55
C LEU A 190 4.70 17.35 -3.72
N PRO A 191 3.79 18.11 -4.40
CA PRO A 191 3.91 19.56 -4.50
C PRO A 191 3.86 20.29 -3.15
N LEU A 192 3.37 19.64 -2.10
CA LEU A 192 3.28 20.25 -0.78
C LEU A 192 4.61 20.20 0.00
N ILE A 193 5.61 19.42 -0.43
CA ILE A 193 6.92 19.35 0.26
C ILE A 193 7.69 20.68 0.21
N ASP A 194 7.47 21.48 -0.83
CA ASP A 194 8.07 22.82 -0.94
C ASP A 194 7.37 23.86 -0.06
N LYS A 195 6.19 23.53 0.47
CA LYS A 195 5.34 24.41 1.26
C LYS A 195 5.36 24.09 2.75
N TYR A 196 5.61 22.82 3.10
CA TYR A 196 5.55 22.32 4.46
C TYR A 196 6.77 21.48 4.81
N ASP A 197 7.54 21.92 5.79
CA ASP A 197 8.80 21.30 6.22
C ASP A 197 8.59 19.98 6.97
N ASN A 198 7.35 19.67 7.39
CA ASN A 198 6.98 18.51 8.21
C ASN A 198 6.31 17.38 7.42
N LEU A 199 6.35 17.40 6.08
CA LEU A 199 5.72 16.39 5.22
C LEU A 199 6.75 15.37 4.72
N VAL A 200 6.40 14.09 4.84
CA VAL A 200 7.09 12.95 4.19
C VAL A 200 6.10 12.21 3.32
N VAL A 201 6.41 12.06 2.03
CA VAL A 201 5.60 11.28 1.08
C VAL A 201 6.31 9.97 0.79
N VAL A 202 5.65 8.83 1.05
CA VAL A 202 6.21 7.49 0.85
C VAL A 202 5.57 6.81 -0.36
N ARG A 203 6.38 6.19 -1.20
CA ARG A 203 5.95 5.47 -2.42
C ARG A 203 6.61 4.11 -2.57
N THR A 204 6.11 3.30 -3.50
CA THR A 204 6.59 1.95 -3.74
C THR A 204 6.58 1.56 -5.21
N PHE A 205 7.50 0.69 -5.61
CA PHE A 205 7.48 0.01 -6.90
C PHE A 205 6.63 -1.27 -6.91
N SER A 206 6.15 -1.68 -5.74
CA SER A 206 5.46 -2.97 -5.56
C SER A 206 4.11 -3.04 -6.28
N LYS A 207 3.46 -1.91 -6.54
CA LYS A 207 2.09 -1.84 -7.06
C LYS A 207 2.08 -1.43 -8.53
N SER A 208 2.17 -0.16 -8.82
CA SER A 208 2.05 0.39 -10.18
C SER A 208 3.19 -0.03 -11.12
N ARG A 209 4.41 -0.21 -10.61
CA ARG A 209 5.59 -0.58 -11.41
C ARG A 209 5.86 -2.08 -11.52
N SER A 210 4.96 -2.94 -11.02
CA SER A 210 5.05 -4.42 -11.18
C SER A 210 6.30 -5.06 -10.58
N MET A 211 6.86 -4.49 -9.51
CA MET A 211 8.16 -4.90 -8.96
C MET A 211 8.09 -5.27 -7.48
N ALA A 212 6.97 -5.84 -7.02
CA ALA A 212 6.80 -6.25 -5.62
C ALA A 212 7.92 -7.18 -5.13
N GLY A 213 8.39 -8.09 -5.99
CA GLY A 213 9.46 -9.04 -5.68
C GLY A 213 10.84 -8.42 -5.52
N LEU A 214 11.09 -7.23 -6.08
CA LEU A 214 12.39 -6.54 -5.97
C LEU A 214 12.52 -5.66 -4.73
N ARG A 215 11.45 -5.45 -4.01
CA ARG A 215 11.45 -4.69 -2.75
C ARG A 215 12.08 -3.30 -2.90
N ILE A 216 11.46 -2.42 -3.68
CA ILE A 216 11.87 -1.01 -3.82
C ILE A 216 10.78 -0.11 -3.28
N GLY A 217 11.14 0.72 -2.31
CA GLY A 217 10.32 1.81 -1.78
C GLY A 217 11.16 3.06 -1.63
N TYR A 218 10.52 4.22 -1.57
CA TYR A 218 11.21 5.48 -1.42
C TYR A 218 10.35 6.51 -0.69
N ALA A 219 11.01 7.50 -0.10
CA ALA A 219 10.37 8.69 0.45
C ALA A 219 10.90 9.93 -0.25
N ILE A 220 10.04 10.94 -0.38
CA ILE A 220 10.41 12.29 -0.84
C ILE A 220 9.98 13.28 0.25
N SER A 221 10.91 14.18 0.60
CA SER A 221 10.69 15.22 1.60
C SER A 221 11.75 16.32 1.42
N ASN A 222 11.79 17.27 2.34
CA ASN A 222 12.92 18.21 2.38
C ASN A 222 14.24 17.51 2.76
N SER A 223 15.36 18.13 2.43
CA SER A 223 16.69 17.53 2.61
C SER A 223 17.07 17.26 4.08
N GLU A 224 16.53 18.02 5.03
CA GLU A 224 16.78 17.81 6.46
C GLU A 224 16.16 16.50 6.95
N LEU A 225 14.90 16.24 6.60
CA LEU A 225 14.21 15.01 6.96
C LEU A 225 14.83 13.79 6.24
N ILE A 226 15.20 13.93 4.97
CA ILE A 226 15.89 12.86 4.22
C ILE A 226 17.26 12.55 4.81
N LYS A 227 17.99 13.58 5.24
CA LYS A 227 19.25 13.38 5.97
C LYS A 227 19.05 12.60 7.26
N ALA A 228 18.03 12.94 8.05
CA ALA A 228 17.71 12.23 9.29
C ALA A 228 17.37 10.75 9.04
N LEU A 229 16.59 10.44 7.98
CA LEU A 229 16.31 9.07 7.56
C LEU A 229 17.59 8.30 7.19
N ASN A 230 18.50 8.94 6.44
CA ASN A 230 19.78 8.33 6.07
C ASN A 230 20.68 8.11 7.29
N ASP A 231 20.73 9.04 8.24
CA ASP A 231 21.53 8.88 9.46
C ASP A 231 21.06 7.64 10.27
N VAL A 232 19.75 7.44 10.38
CA VAL A 232 19.17 6.25 11.05
C VAL A 232 19.43 4.98 10.24
N LYS A 233 19.20 5.01 8.91
CA LYS A 233 19.48 3.88 8.02
C LYS A 233 20.93 3.41 8.13
N TYR A 234 21.89 4.32 8.05
CA TYR A 234 23.30 3.98 8.13
C TYR A 234 23.72 3.46 9.52
N SER A 235 22.97 3.83 10.56
CA SER A 235 23.17 3.32 11.91
C SER A 235 22.52 1.96 12.14
N TYR A 236 21.52 1.59 11.33
CA TYR A 236 20.78 0.34 11.45
C TYR A 236 21.27 -0.72 10.45
N ASN A 237 21.27 -0.42 9.14
CA ASN A 237 21.74 -1.27 8.06
C ASN A 237 22.16 -0.42 6.85
N SER A 238 23.44 -0.21 6.65
CA SER A 238 23.95 0.71 5.63
C SER A 238 23.84 0.20 4.20
N TYR A 239 23.82 -1.12 3.98
CA TYR A 239 23.77 -1.75 2.65
C TYR A 239 22.43 -2.44 2.38
N THR A 240 21.33 -1.75 2.58
CA THR A 240 19.99 -2.35 2.49
C THR A 240 19.59 -2.75 1.09
N MET A 241 19.90 -1.93 0.08
CA MET A 241 19.51 -2.15 -1.31
C MET A 241 20.46 -3.11 -2.01
N ASN A 242 19.92 -4.18 -2.57
CA ASN A 242 20.72 -5.08 -3.41
C ASN A 242 20.94 -4.49 -4.81
N ARG A 243 22.04 -4.89 -5.47
CA ARG A 243 22.42 -4.42 -6.81
C ARG A 243 21.32 -4.62 -7.87
N PRO A 244 20.70 -5.80 -8.02
CA PRO A 244 19.62 -5.98 -9.00
C PRO A 244 18.49 -4.99 -8.84
N SER A 245 18.05 -4.71 -7.60
CA SER A 245 16.99 -3.73 -7.35
C SER A 245 17.36 -2.32 -7.79
N LEU A 246 18.63 -1.91 -7.61
CA LEU A 246 19.11 -0.61 -8.07
C LEU A 246 19.06 -0.49 -9.59
N VAL A 247 19.63 -1.46 -10.29
CA VAL A 247 19.71 -1.44 -11.76
C VAL A 247 18.33 -1.56 -12.40
N LEU A 248 17.53 -2.54 -11.97
CA LEU A 248 16.19 -2.78 -12.51
C LEU A 248 15.23 -1.66 -12.16
N GLY A 249 15.39 -1.03 -10.99
CA GLY A 249 14.61 0.13 -10.57
C GLY A 249 14.81 1.32 -11.50
N VAL A 250 16.04 1.63 -11.87
CA VAL A 250 16.36 2.71 -12.83
C VAL A 250 15.70 2.44 -14.18
N GLU A 251 15.80 1.22 -14.72
CA GLU A 251 15.18 0.88 -15.99
C GLU A 251 13.65 0.94 -15.96
N SER A 252 13.05 0.63 -14.80
CA SER A 252 11.60 0.82 -14.60
C SER A 252 11.19 2.28 -14.61
N ILE A 253 12.00 3.19 -14.07
CA ILE A 253 11.74 4.64 -14.11
C ILE A 253 11.81 5.15 -15.54
N HIS A 254 12.82 4.72 -16.30
CA HIS A 254 13.03 5.17 -17.68
C HIS A 254 11.96 4.66 -18.67
N ASP A 255 11.14 3.68 -18.30
CA ASP A 255 10.04 3.17 -19.14
C ASP A 255 8.67 3.72 -18.71
N ASP A 256 8.55 5.04 -18.65
CA ASP A 256 7.34 5.73 -18.22
C ASP A 256 6.13 5.44 -19.14
N ALA A 257 6.38 5.23 -20.43
CA ALA A 257 5.31 4.90 -21.39
C ALA A 257 4.63 3.57 -21.06
N TYR A 258 5.41 2.52 -20.80
CA TYR A 258 4.87 1.22 -20.36
C TYR A 258 4.15 1.34 -19.02
N PHE A 259 4.75 2.04 -18.07
CA PHE A 259 4.16 2.29 -16.76
C PHE A 259 2.75 2.92 -16.88
N ARG A 260 2.63 4.03 -17.63
CA ARG A 260 1.34 4.72 -17.83
C ARG A 260 0.31 3.86 -18.56
N GLU A 261 0.74 3.10 -19.58
CA GLU A 261 -0.13 2.16 -20.29
C GLU A 261 -0.72 1.12 -19.32
N LYS A 262 0.10 0.48 -18.49
CA LYS A 262 -0.38 -0.58 -17.59
C LYS A 262 -1.23 -0.05 -16.44
N VAL A 263 -0.89 1.10 -15.88
CA VAL A 263 -1.74 1.80 -14.92
C VAL A 263 -3.10 2.13 -15.54
N GLY A 264 -3.11 2.68 -16.75
CA GLY A 264 -4.36 2.98 -17.48
C GLY A 264 -5.21 1.73 -17.74
N GLN A 265 -4.60 0.59 -18.10
CA GLN A 265 -5.30 -0.68 -18.26
C GLN A 265 -5.96 -1.15 -16.95
N ILE A 266 -5.22 -1.10 -15.84
CA ILE A 266 -5.75 -1.48 -14.51
C ILE A 266 -6.93 -0.60 -14.11
N ILE A 267 -6.84 0.72 -14.32
CA ILE A 267 -7.92 1.65 -14.04
C ILE A 267 -9.16 1.30 -14.89
N ALA A 268 -8.99 1.09 -16.20
CA ALA A 268 -10.09 0.75 -17.09
C ALA A 268 -10.76 -0.58 -16.69
N THR A 269 -9.97 -1.60 -16.36
CA THR A 269 -10.48 -2.89 -15.89
C THR A 269 -11.22 -2.74 -14.56
N ARG A 270 -10.70 -1.92 -13.62
CA ARG A 270 -11.40 -1.60 -12.36
C ARG A 270 -12.77 -0.99 -12.59
N GLU A 271 -12.84 0.04 -13.43
CA GLU A 271 -14.09 0.75 -13.71
C GLU A 271 -15.13 -0.15 -14.41
N ARG A 272 -14.68 -1.05 -15.29
CA ARG A 272 -15.51 -2.09 -15.90
C ARG A 272 -16.03 -3.07 -14.85
N PHE A 273 -15.13 -3.65 -14.07
CA PHE A 273 -15.45 -4.65 -13.05
C PHE A 273 -16.46 -4.13 -12.02
N VAL A 274 -16.30 -2.90 -11.54
CA VAL A 274 -17.26 -2.27 -10.59
C VAL A 274 -18.67 -2.22 -11.19
N LYS A 275 -18.82 -1.88 -12.48
CA LYS A 275 -20.12 -1.84 -13.14
C LYS A 275 -20.73 -3.23 -13.29
N GLU A 276 -19.92 -4.21 -13.69
CA GLU A 276 -20.37 -5.58 -13.89
C GLU A 276 -20.87 -6.24 -12.60
N ILE A 277 -20.15 -6.07 -11.49
CA ILE A 277 -20.59 -6.66 -10.21
C ILE A 277 -21.74 -5.89 -9.54
N ALA A 278 -21.92 -4.61 -9.87
CA ALA A 278 -23.10 -3.84 -9.42
C ALA A 278 -24.40 -4.47 -9.95
N GLU A 279 -24.39 -5.00 -11.17
CA GLU A 279 -25.53 -5.74 -11.75
C GLU A 279 -25.83 -7.06 -11.02
N LEU A 280 -24.86 -7.56 -10.23
CA LEU A 280 -24.97 -8.77 -9.42
C LEU A 280 -25.35 -8.48 -7.96
N GLY A 281 -25.68 -7.23 -7.59
CA GLY A 281 -26.06 -6.85 -6.23
C GLY A 281 -24.87 -6.43 -5.34
N PHE A 282 -23.69 -6.22 -5.90
CA PHE A 282 -22.55 -5.71 -5.15
C PHE A 282 -22.54 -4.18 -5.09
N THR A 283 -22.08 -3.66 -3.98
CA THR A 283 -21.73 -2.25 -3.80
C THR A 283 -20.25 -2.12 -3.52
N CYS A 284 -19.55 -1.29 -4.30
CA CYS A 284 -18.14 -0.96 -4.09
C CYS A 284 -18.00 0.42 -3.48
N LEU A 285 -17.06 0.60 -2.54
CA LEU A 285 -16.59 1.92 -2.17
C LEU A 285 -15.84 2.56 -3.36
N PRO A 286 -15.87 3.90 -3.49
CA PRO A 286 -15.06 4.59 -4.49
C PRO A 286 -13.58 4.21 -4.33
N SER A 287 -12.95 3.74 -5.39
CA SER A 287 -11.55 3.32 -5.31
C SER A 287 -10.65 4.11 -6.26
N SER A 288 -9.55 4.59 -5.71
CA SER A 288 -8.41 5.15 -6.45
C SER A 288 -7.16 4.26 -6.30
N ALA A 289 -7.36 2.95 -6.10
CA ALA A 289 -6.29 1.95 -5.95
C ALA A 289 -6.39 0.86 -7.04
N ASN A 290 -5.45 -0.09 -7.04
CA ASN A 290 -5.52 -1.27 -7.91
C ASN A 290 -6.34 -2.42 -7.29
N PHE A 291 -7.32 -2.08 -6.50
CA PHE A 291 -8.29 -3.00 -5.89
C PHE A 291 -9.61 -2.28 -5.66
N VAL A 292 -10.66 -3.04 -5.40
CA VAL A 292 -11.94 -2.54 -4.92
C VAL A 292 -12.26 -3.12 -3.56
N PHE A 293 -13.11 -2.42 -2.80
CA PHE A 293 -13.62 -2.88 -1.52
C PHE A 293 -15.14 -3.00 -1.64
N ALA A 294 -15.62 -4.25 -1.73
CA ALA A 294 -16.97 -4.59 -2.17
C ALA A 294 -17.74 -5.37 -1.11
N THR A 295 -19.03 -5.10 -0.99
CA THR A 295 -20.00 -5.85 -0.20
C THR A 295 -21.17 -6.27 -1.07
N HIS A 296 -21.87 -7.36 -0.73
CA HIS A 296 -23.10 -7.79 -1.39
C HIS A 296 -24.30 -7.54 -0.48
N GLU A 297 -25.43 -7.15 -1.06
CA GLU A 297 -26.64 -6.75 -0.32
C GLU A 297 -27.25 -7.84 0.57
N SER A 298 -27.14 -9.12 0.16
CA SER A 298 -27.80 -10.24 0.83
C SER A 298 -26.90 -11.45 1.10
N ILE A 299 -25.70 -11.53 0.52
CA ILE A 299 -24.77 -12.65 0.71
C ILE A 299 -23.58 -12.20 1.56
N PRO A 300 -23.32 -12.84 2.72
CA PRO A 300 -22.19 -12.46 3.57
C PRO A 300 -20.84 -12.58 2.85
N ALA A 301 -19.98 -11.59 3.02
CA ALA A 301 -18.65 -11.57 2.39
C ALA A 301 -17.81 -12.80 2.75
N LYS A 302 -17.94 -13.32 3.97
CA LYS A 302 -17.25 -14.53 4.43
C LYS A 302 -17.63 -15.77 3.62
N GLU A 303 -18.89 -15.88 3.20
CA GLU A 303 -19.36 -17.01 2.38
C GLU A 303 -18.84 -16.90 0.95
N ILE A 304 -18.88 -15.70 0.36
CA ILE A 304 -18.32 -15.46 -0.98
C ILE A 304 -16.81 -15.75 -0.98
N PHE A 305 -16.10 -15.29 0.07
CA PHE A 305 -14.67 -15.57 0.26
C PHE A 305 -14.36 -17.07 0.28
N ALA A 306 -15.14 -17.85 1.06
CA ALA A 306 -14.95 -19.30 1.15
C ALA A 306 -15.21 -20.01 -0.19
N ALA A 307 -16.32 -19.66 -0.84
CA ALA A 307 -16.69 -20.23 -2.14
C ALA A 307 -15.69 -19.86 -3.25
N ALA A 308 -15.18 -18.63 -3.28
CA ALA A 308 -14.16 -18.22 -4.23
C ALA A 308 -12.88 -19.05 -4.05
N LYS A 309 -12.44 -19.24 -2.80
CA LYS A 309 -11.25 -20.04 -2.48
C LYS A 309 -11.39 -21.50 -2.91
N GLU A 310 -12.55 -22.13 -2.75
CA GLU A 310 -12.85 -23.47 -3.23
C GLU A 310 -12.76 -23.59 -4.76
N ASN A 311 -12.98 -22.47 -5.46
CA ASN A 311 -12.84 -22.36 -6.92
C ASN A 311 -11.45 -21.83 -7.37
N ASN A 312 -10.43 -21.88 -6.50
CA ASN A 312 -9.08 -21.39 -6.74
C ASN A 312 -9.00 -19.88 -7.07
N ILE A 313 -9.94 -19.08 -6.56
CA ILE A 313 -9.94 -17.63 -6.66
C ILE A 313 -9.65 -17.05 -5.28
N TYR A 314 -8.57 -16.30 -5.17
CA TYR A 314 -8.10 -15.77 -3.89
C TYR A 314 -8.36 -14.26 -3.83
N VAL A 315 -9.27 -13.86 -2.95
CA VAL A 315 -9.54 -12.47 -2.58
C VAL A 315 -9.14 -12.23 -1.12
N ARG A 316 -9.21 -11.01 -0.60
CA ARG A 316 -8.90 -10.72 0.80
C ARG A 316 -10.17 -10.45 1.59
N TYR A 317 -10.35 -11.16 2.70
CA TYR A 317 -11.37 -10.96 3.71
C TYR A 317 -10.73 -10.47 5.02
N PHE A 318 -11.47 -9.65 5.78
CA PHE A 318 -11.04 -9.12 7.07
C PHE A 318 -12.10 -9.41 8.12
N ASP A 319 -11.78 -10.26 9.10
CA ASP A 319 -12.67 -10.57 10.23
C ASP A 319 -12.48 -9.49 11.32
N LYS A 320 -12.89 -8.25 11.01
CA LYS A 320 -12.79 -7.08 11.89
C LYS A 320 -14.08 -6.27 11.84
N PRO A 321 -14.51 -5.67 12.98
CA PRO A 321 -15.72 -4.84 13.02
C PRO A 321 -15.73 -3.78 11.92
N ARG A 322 -16.92 -3.49 11.39
CA ARG A 322 -17.22 -2.54 10.31
C ARG A 322 -16.77 -2.99 8.91
N ILE A 323 -15.81 -3.91 8.78
CA ILE A 323 -15.30 -4.40 7.49
C ILE A 323 -15.47 -5.91 7.29
N ASP A 324 -16.08 -6.60 8.23
CA ASP A 324 -16.34 -8.05 8.20
C ASP A 324 -17.40 -8.48 7.16
N ASN A 325 -18.08 -7.52 6.52
CA ASN A 325 -18.95 -7.80 5.38
C ASN A 325 -18.42 -7.22 4.05
N TYR A 326 -17.11 -7.02 3.95
CA TYR A 326 -16.44 -6.54 2.74
C TYR A 326 -15.37 -7.53 2.27
N LEU A 327 -15.15 -7.55 0.95
CA LEU A 327 -14.03 -8.19 0.30
C LEU A 327 -13.14 -7.14 -0.35
N ARG A 328 -11.83 -7.21 -0.14
CA ARG A 328 -10.88 -6.47 -0.95
C ARG A 328 -10.44 -7.36 -2.12
N ILE A 329 -10.69 -6.88 -3.31
CA ILE A 329 -10.47 -7.61 -4.56
C ILE A 329 -9.45 -6.83 -5.38
N SER A 330 -8.24 -7.38 -5.55
CA SER A 330 -7.23 -6.83 -6.43
C SER A 330 -7.69 -6.88 -7.88
N ILE A 331 -7.32 -5.90 -8.69
CA ILE A 331 -7.64 -5.90 -10.11
C ILE A 331 -6.60 -6.75 -10.85
N GLY A 332 -7.06 -7.83 -11.43
CA GLY A 332 -6.31 -8.73 -12.29
C GLY A 332 -6.30 -8.26 -13.75
N THR A 333 -5.81 -9.13 -14.64
CA THR A 333 -6.01 -8.97 -16.09
C THR A 333 -7.49 -9.04 -16.45
N ASP A 334 -7.87 -8.55 -17.63
CA ASP A 334 -9.26 -8.65 -18.09
C ASP A 334 -9.77 -10.09 -18.04
N ALA A 335 -8.97 -11.06 -18.48
CA ALA A 335 -9.35 -12.49 -18.46
C ALA A 335 -9.56 -13.02 -17.03
N GLU A 336 -8.74 -12.62 -16.07
CA GLU A 336 -8.91 -13.01 -14.65
C GLU A 336 -10.17 -12.38 -14.06
N MET A 337 -10.45 -11.12 -14.38
CA MET A 337 -11.65 -10.43 -13.90
C MET A 337 -12.92 -11.00 -14.55
N ASP A 338 -12.89 -11.32 -15.85
CA ASP A 338 -14.01 -11.97 -16.55
C ASP A 338 -14.33 -13.34 -15.92
N ALA A 339 -13.30 -14.13 -15.62
CA ALA A 339 -13.48 -15.43 -14.93
C ALA A 339 -14.05 -15.26 -13.52
N PHE A 340 -13.62 -14.22 -12.80
CA PHE A 340 -14.16 -13.92 -11.47
C PHE A 340 -15.61 -13.44 -11.53
N VAL A 341 -15.97 -12.59 -12.47
CA VAL A 341 -17.36 -12.16 -12.70
C VAL A 341 -18.27 -13.35 -13.05
N ALA A 342 -17.79 -14.26 -13.92
CA ALA A 342 -18.54 -15.46 -14.27
C ALA A 342 -18.77 -16.37 -13.02
N PHE A 343 -17.76 -16.53 -12.17
CA PHE A 343 -17.91 -17.22 -10.89
C PHE A 343 -18.96 -16.53 -10.01
N LEU A 344 -18.84 -15.22 -9.78
CA LEU A 344 -19.76 -14.46 -8.93
C LEU A 344 -21.22 -14.57 -9.42
N LYS A 345 -21.43 -14.48 -10.73
CA LYS A 345 -22.76 -14.63 -11.34
C LYS A 345 -23.38 -15.98 -11.01
N GLY A 346 -22.67 -17.09 -11.26
CA GLY A 346 -23.18 -18.41 -10.97
C GLY A 346 -23.41 -18.65 -9.48
N TYR A 347 -22.55 -18.10 -8.62
CA TYR A 347 -22.67 -18.23 -7.16
C TYR A 347 -23.88 -17.46 -6.63
N VAL A 348 -24.06 -16.21 -7.03
CA VAL A 348 -25.21 -15.36 -6.65
C VAL A 348 -26.52 -15.98 -7.10
N GLU A 349 -26.62 -16.43 -8.36
CA GLU A 349 -27.80 -17.12 -8.88
C GLU A 349 -28.16 -18.36 -8.03
N THR A 350 -27.18 -19.14 -7.64
CA THR A 350 -27.37 -20.33 -6.80
C THR A 350 -27.89 -19.92 -5.40
N CYS A 351 -27.28 -18.94 -4.75
CA CYS A 351 -27.71 -18.46 -3.43
C CYS A 351 -29.14 -17.93 -3.44
N LEU A 352 -29.50 -17.14 -4.46
CA LEU A 352 -30.85 -16.58 -4.58
C LEU A 352 -31.93 -17.63 -4.83
N LEU A 353 -31.63 -18.71 -5.56
CA LEU A 353 -32.55 -19.83 -5.75
C LEU A 353 -32.87 -20.56 -4.44
N TYR A 354 -31.90 -20.71 -3.55
CA TYR A 354 -32.09 -21.37 -2.25
C TYR A 354 -32.81 -20.49 -1.22
N THR A 355 -32.76 -19.18 -1.36
CA THR A 355 -33.44 -18.20 -0.47
C THR A 355 -34.87 -17.86 -0.88
N SER A 356 -35.29 -18.22 -2.11
CA SER A 356 -36.67 -18.06 -2.54
C SER A 356 -37.58 -19.11 -1.86
N PRO A 357 -38.65 -18.70 -1.15
CA PRO A 357 -39.56 -19.67 -0.57
C PRO A 357 -40.18 -20.53 -1.69
N SER A 358 -40.05 -21.85 -1.58
CA SER A 358 -40.72 -22.79 -2.48
C SER A 358 -42.19 -22.45 -2.54
N PRO A 359 -42.79 -22.29 -3.73
CA PRO A 359 -44.23 -22.10 -3.81
C PRO A 359 -44.93 -23.34 -3.22
N ARG A 360 -45.69 -23.11 -2.16
CA ARG A 360 -46.59 -24.16 -1.58
C ARG A 360 -47.82 -24.34 -2.45
#